data_e1f32ee58b350ba3e2ae7cb2f8897fad
#
_entry.id   e1f32ee58b350ba3e2ae7cb2f8897fad
#
_cell.length_a   1.000
_cell.length_b   1.000
_cell.length_c   1.000
_cell.angle_alpha   90.00
_cell.angle_beta   90.00
_cell.angle_gamma   90.00
#
_symmetry.space_group_name_H-M   'P 1'
#
loop_
_entity.id
_entity.type
_entity.pdbx_description
1 polymer ?
#
loop_
_entity_poly.entity_id
_entity_poly.type
_entity_poly.pdbx_seq_one_letter_code
_entity_poly.pdbx_strand_id
1 'polypeptide(L)'
;MEKSKNQAPIKVFRAGQVNASVWEREVEARGKKFMSQSVKLVKSYKDEKEDSWKETNNYNVNDLMKAVYCLTQAYWFIITMSKVDLDDD
;
A
#
# COMPACT_ATOMS: atom_id res chain seq x y z
N MET A 1 -15.60 -3.88 15.49
CA MET A 1 -15.09 -3.93 15.32
C MET A 1 -14.41 -4.78 14.97
N GLU A 2 -14.43 -5.27 14.92
CA GLU A 2 -13.79 -6.09 14.66
C GLU A 2 -13.29 -6.22 13.51
N LYS A 3 -13.72 -5.74 12.61
CA LYS A 3 -13.22 -5.82 11.51
C LYS A 3 -12.00 -5.22 11.36
N SER A 4 -11.75 -4.21 11.94
CA SER A 4 -10.51 -3.57 11.74
C SER A 4 -9.39 -4.40 12.25
N LYS A 5 -9.61 -5.23 13.20
CA LYS A 5 -8.52 -5.99 13.65
C LYS A 5 -8.15 -7.05 12.70
N ASN A 6 -8.96 -7.33 11.74
CA ASN A 6 -8.60 -8.32 10.79
C ASN A 6 -7.92 -7.73 9.60
N GLN A 7 -7.70 -6.44 9.60
CA GLN A 7 -7.15 -5.85 8.43
C GLN A 7 -5.67 -5.97 8.41
N ALA A 8 -5.16 -6.42 7.31
CA ALA A 8 -3.75 -6.47 7.05
C ALA A 8 -3.58 -6.20 5.58
N PRO A 9 -2.44 -5.67 5.17
CA PRO A 9 -2.25 -5.44 3.76
C PRO A 9 -2.23 -6.77 3.03
N ILE A 10 -2.77 -6.78 1.82
CA ILE A 10 -2.75 -8.01 1.04
C ILE A 10 -1.40 -8.17 0.35
N LYS A 11 -0.62 -7.10 0.31
CA LYS A 11 0.71 -7.20 -0.28
C LYS A 11 1.53 -6.00 0.18
N VAL A 12 2.82 -6.19 0.36
CA VAL A 12 3.72 -5.11 0.73
C VAL A 12 4.94 -5.18 -0.17
N PHE A 13 5.31 -4.04 -0.72
CA PHE A 13 6.51 -3.93 -1.55
C PHE A 13 7.48 -3.00 -0.84
N ARG A 14 8.73 -3.39 -0.77
CA ARG A 14 9.73 -2.64 -0.04
C ARG A 14 10.94 -2.34 -0.89
N ALA A 15 11.52 -1.20 -0.65
CA ALA A 15 12.80 -0.82 -1.24
C ALA A 15 13.52 -0.03 -0.17
N GLY A 16 14.49 -0.67 0.49
CA GLY A 16 15.16 -0.04 1.61
C GLY A 16 14.17 0.21 2.72
N GLN A 17 14.08 1.44 3.15
CA GLN A 17 13.18 1.80 4.24
C GLN A 17 11.80 2.25 3.75
N VAL A 18 11.64 2.35 2.42
CA VAL A 18 10.37 2.78 1.85
C VAL A 18 9.54 1.56 1.55
N ASN A 19 8.27 1.62 1.89
CA ASN A 19 7.40 0.50 1.56
C ASN A 19 6.02 1.00 1.17
N ALA A 20 5.40 0.24 0.27
CA ALA A 20 4.05 0.49 -0.18
C ALA A 20 3.22 -0.73 0.16
N SER A 21 2.18 -0.54 0.92
CA SER A 21 1.31 -1.65 1.28
C SER A 21 0.00 -1.49 0.56
N VAL A 22 -0.50 -2.59 0.04
CA VAL A 22 -1.74 -2.61 -0.72
C VAL A 22 -2.82 -3.16 0.20
N TRP A 23 -3.92 -2.42 0.28
CA TRP A 23 -5.04 -2.76 1.15
C TRP A 23 -6.27 -2.99 0.31
N GLU A 24 -7.13 -3.84 0.78
CA GLU A 24 -8.35 -4.11 0.06
C GLU A 24 -9.49 -4.15 1.05
N ARG A 25 -10.62 -3.60 0.66
CA ARG A 25 -11.79 -3.69 1.52
C ARG A 25 -13.03 -3.70 0.65
N GLU A 26 -14.09 -4.17 1.23
CA GLU A 26 -15.36 -4.23 0.54
C GLU A 26 -16.10 -2.92 0.74
N VAL A 27 -16.64 -2.39 -0.33
CA VAL A 27 -17.36 -1.13 -0.29
C VAL A 27 -18.72 -1.37 -0.90
N GLU A 28 -19.71 -0.71 -0.34
CA GLU A 28 -21.06 -0.84 -0.87
C GLU A 28 -21.52 0.52 -1.34
N ALA A 29 -22.03 0.56 -2.56
CA ALA A 29 -22.55 1.79 -3.13
C ALA A 29 -23.74 1.45 -3.98
N ARG A 30 -24.85 2.16 -3.77
CA ARG A 30 -26.03 1.96 -4.57
C ARG A 30 -26.51 0.53 -4.59
N GLY A 31 -26.40 -0.13 -3.44
CA GLY A 31 -26.87 -1.48 -3.32
C GLY A 31 -25.95 -2.52 -3.91
N LYS A 32 -24.79 -2.11 -4.41
CA LYS A 32 -23.84 -3.04 -4.96
C LYS A 32 -22.59 -3.08 -4.11
N LYS A 33 -21.98 -4.23 -4.05
CA LYS A 33 -20.75 -4.39 -3.30
C LYS A 33 -19.60 -4.59 -4.27
N PHE A 34 -18.48 -3.99 -3.96
CA PHE A 34 -17.30 -4.18 -4.77
C PHE A 34 -16.06 -4.02 -3.90
N MET A 35 -14.94 -4.49 -4.41
CA MET A 35 -13.70 -4.41 -3.67
C MET A 35 -12.96 -3.16 -4.10
N SER A 36 -12.42 -2.47 -3.11
CA SER A 36 -11.68 -1.25 -3.36
C SER A 36 -10.27 -1.44 -2.85
N GLN A 37 -9.30 -1.05 -3.65
CA GLN A 37 -7.90 -1.17 -3.27
C GLN A 37 -7.32 0.20 -2.97
N SER A 38 -6.41 0.25 -2.03
CA SER A 38 -5.70 1.48 -1.74
C SER A 38 -4.27 1.15 -1.41
N VAL A 39 -3.41 2.13 -1.49
CA VAL A 39 -1.99 1.94 -1.25
C VAL A 39 -1.53 2.96 -0.24
N LYS A 40 -0.78 2.49 0.75
CA LYS A 40 -0.20 3.36 1.74
C LYS A 40 1.31 3.33 1.57
N LEU A 41 1.90 4.49 1.39
CA LEU A 41 3.34 4.60 1.20
C LEU A 41 3.95 5.25 2.42
N VAL A 42 4.92 4.58 3.02
CA VAL A 42 5.57 5.12 4.20
C VAL A 42 7.05 4.80 4.15
N LYS A 43 7.81 5.54 4.93
CA LYS A 43 9.22 5.27 5.15
C LYS A 43 9.37 4.91 6.62
N SER A 44 10.00 3.79 6.91
CA SER A 44 10.25 3.36 8.27
C SER A 44 11.64 3.78 8.69
N TYR A 45 11.79 4.24 9.91
CA TYR A 45 13.09 4.62 10.40
C TYR A 45 13.20 4.29 11.87
N LYS A 46 14.41 4.15 12.34
CA LYS A 46 14.65 3.84 13.73
C LYS A 46 14.87 5.13 14.49
N ASP A 47 14.09 5.32 15.54
CA ASP A 47 14.27 6.46 16.42
C ASP A 47 15.22 6.02 17.52
N GLU A 48 16.42 6.53 17.49
CA GLU A 48 17.43 6.05 18.42
C GLU A 48 17.18 6.52 19.84
N LYS A 49 16.50 7.64 19.98
CA LYS A 49 16.23 8.09 21.34
C LYS A 49 15.25 7.18 22.02
N GLU A 50 14.25 6.72 21.30
CA GLU A 50 13.24 5.86 21.91
C GLU A 50 13.47 4.41 21.59
N ASP A 51 14.50 4.13 20.81
CA ASP A 51 14.84 2.75 20.48
C ASP A 51 13.62 2.03 19.91
N SER A 52 12.91 2.69 19.02
CA SER A 52 11.73 2.10 18.40
C SER A 52 11.66 2.50 16.95
N TRP A 53 10.86 1.74 16.21
CA TRP A 53 10.65 2.01 14.79
C TRP A 53 9.47 2.94 14.61
N LYS A 54 9.63 3.90 13.73
CA LYS A 54 8.59 4.87 13.44
C LYS A 54 8.41 5.00 11.95
N GLU A 55 7.33 5.62 11.55
CA GLU A 55 7.01 5.81 10.15
C GLU A 55 6.83 7.28 9.85
N THR A 56 7.13 7.65 8.62
CA THR A 56 6.95 9.01 8.19
C THR A 56 6.53 9.01 6.73
N ASN A 57 5.89 10.10 6.32
CA ASN A 57 5.54 10.31 4.92
C ASN A 57 6.47 11.33 4.27
N ASN A 58 7.54 11.69 4.94
CA ASN A 58 8.54 12.57 4.36
C ASN A 58 9.64 11.76 3.74
N TYR A 59 10.01 12.10 2.52
CA TYR A 59 10.97 11.31 1.76
C TYR A 59 12.14 12.18 1.35
N ASN A 60 13.34 11.69 1.55
CA ASN A 60 14.53 12.37 1.08
C ASN A 60 14.68 12.14 -0.41
N VAL A 61 15.53 12.92 -1.04
CA VAL A 61 15.76 12.75 -2.45
C VAL A 61 16.14 11.32 -2.79
N ASN A 62 17.00 10.72 -1.95
CA ASN A 62 17.42 9.35 -2.21
C ASN A 62 16.28 8.34 -2.07
N ASP A 63 15.21 8.72 -1.40
CA ASP A 63 14.09 7.83 -1.22
C ASP A 63 13.11 7.88 -2.38
N LEU A 64 13.19 8.90 -3.22
CA LEU A 64 12.16 9.12 -4.21
C LEU A 64 12.08 8.00 -5.23
N MET A 65 13.23 7.54 -5.73
CA MET A 65 13.17 6.45 -6.70
C MET A 65 12.74 5.15 -6.05
N LYS A 66 13.00 4.99 -4.78
CA LYS A 66 12.52 3.82 -4.07
C LYS A 66 11.00 3.87 -3.95
N ALA A 67 10.46 5.07 -3.72
CA ALA A 67 9.03 5.24 -3.65
C ALA A 67 8.40 4.95 -5.01
N VAL A 68 9.02 5.43 -6.07
CA VAL A 68 8.53 5.19 -7.42
C VAL A 68 8.49 3.68 -7.69
N TYR A 69 9.55 3.00 -7.32
CA TYR A 69 9.60 1.56 -7.51
C TYR A 69 8.47 0.86 -6.76
N CYS A 70 8.31 1.21 -5.48
CA CYS A 70 7.28 0.56 -4.67
C CYS A 70 5.89 0.84 -5.20
N LEU A 71 5.63 2.07 -5.63
CA LEU A 71 4.34 2.42 -6.15
C LEU A 71 4.07 1.74 -7.48
N THR A 72 5.09 1.61 -8.30
CA THR A 72 4.96 0.94 -9.57
C THR A 72 4.61 -0.53 -9.36
N GLN A 73 5.27 -1.17 -8.40
CA GLN A 73 4.99 -2.56 -8.11
C GLN A 73 3.57 -2.72 -7.57
N ALA A 74 3.14 -1.82 -6.72
CA ALA A 74 1.80 -1.88 -6.17
C ALA A 74 0.77 -1.70 -7.28
N TYR A 75 1.03 -0.78 -8.18
CA TYR A 75 0.14 -0.53 -9.29
C TYR A 75 -0.02 -1.79 -10.15
N TRP A 76 1.10 -2.39 -10.53
CA TRP A 76 1.02 -3.59 -11.36
C TRP A 76 0.36 -4.75 -10.65
N PHE A 77 0.58 -4.85 -9.35
CA PHE A 77 -0.06 -5.89 -8.59
C PHE A 77 -1.59 -5.72 -8.64
N ILE A 78 -2.05 -4.50 -8.43
CA ILE A 78 -3.48 -4.23 -8.44
C ILE A 78 -4.08 -4.45 -9.81
N ILE A 79 -3.40 -3.97 -10.84
CA ILE A 79 -3.87 -4.14 -12.20
C ILE A 79 -3.96 -5.62 -12.55
N THR A 80 -2.98 -6.38 -12.11
CA THR A 80 -2.97 -7.80 -12.43
C THR A 80 -4.11 -8.53 -11.74
N MET A 81 -4.40 -8.19 -10.50
CA MET A 81 -5.48 -8.87 -9.85
C MET A 81 -6.85 -8.40 -10.36
N SER A 82 -6.89 -7.23 -10.96
CA SER A 82 -8.14 -6.74 -11.53
C SER A 82 -8.13 -6.85 -13.04
N LYS A 83 -7.49 -7.85 -13.55
CA LYS A 83 -7.27 -7.89 -14.98
C LYS A 83 -8.51 -7.96 -15.81
N VAL A 84 -9.63 -8.23 -15.21
CA VAL A 84 -10.85 -8.18 -15.95
C VAL A 84 -11.03 -6.83 -16.62
N ASP A 85 -10.62 -5.79 -15.92
CA ASP A 85 -10.75 -4.47 -16.48
C ASP A 85 -9.87 -4.26 -17.69
N LEU A 86 -8.73 -4.90 -17.70
CA LEU A 86 -7.84 -4.75 -18.83
C LEU A 86 -8.36 -5.51 -20.03
N ASP A 87 -9.01 -6.61 -19.78
CA ASP A 87 -9.48 -7.42 -20.88
C ASP A 87 -10.69 -6.84 -21.55
N ASP A 88 -11.34 -5.93 -20.92
CA ASP A 88 -12.52 -5.36 -21.48
C ASP A 88 -12.26 -4.42 -22.59
N ASP A 89 -11.10 -4.10 -22.85
CA ASP A 89 -10.85 -3.26 -23.94
C ASP A 89 -10.92 -3.87 -25.24
#